data_5df1ed3625c8dd1749316e9b933c61fa
#
_entry.id   5df1ed3625c8dd1749316e9b933c61fa
#
_cell.length_a   1.000
_cell.length_b   1.000
_cell.length_c   1.000
_cell.angle_alpha   90.00
_cell.angle_beta   90.00
_cell.angle_gamma   90.00
#
_symmetry.space_group_name_H-M   'P 1'
#
loop_
_entity.id
_entity.type
_entity.pdbx_description
1 polymer ?
#
loop_
_entity_poly.entity_id
_entity_poly.type
_entity_poly.pdbx_seq_one_letter_code
_entity_poly.pdbx_strand_id
1 'polypeptide(L)'
;LGTSYTAETLEILKMCFPKTRFVWIMGADNLAQISRWQRWTRIFNQVPIAVFDRAPYSFDALAGKAAKAFFRFKQKRSNAWQLADMSAPAWMFFHTRLHPGSSTEIRARRAPRNTGNGGGGNGSGGKTGRETGGKRRK
;
A
#
# COMPACT_ATOMS: atom_id res chain seq x y z
N LEU A 1 -12.61 -6.65 -5.44
CA LEU A 1 -12.09 -7.30 -6.66
C LEU A 1 -11.13 -8.42 -6.29
N GLY A 2 -11.57 -9.34 -5.43
CA GLY A 2 -10.88 -10.60 -5.19
C GLY A 2 -11.48 -11.63 -6.12
N THR A 3 -10.97 -11.73 -7.30
CA THR A 3 -11.53 -12.55 -8.36
C THR A 3 -10.75 -13.84 -8.49
N SER A 4 -11.32 -14.80 -9.18
CA SER A 4 -10.69 -16.03 -9.65
C SER A 4 -9.32 -15.80 -10.30
N TYR A 5 -9.08 -14.61 -10.75
CA TYR A 5 -7.85 -14.16 -11.39
C TYR A 5 -6.58 -14.27 -10.52
N THR A 6 -6.68 -14.12 -9.18
CA THR A 6 -5.49 -14.24 -8.32
C THR A 6 -4.92 -15.66 -8.37
N ALA A 7 -5.75 -16.67 -8.20
CA ALA A 7 -5.29 -18.06 -8.24
C ALA A 7 -4.73 -18.42 -9.61
N GLU A 8 -5.39 -17.98 -10.68
CA GLU A 8 -4.96 -18.21 -12.07
C GLU A 8 -3.68 -17.45 -12.40
N THR A 9 -3.56 -16.21 -11.94
CA THR A 9 -2.34 -15.41 -12.11
C THR A 9 -1.14 -16.08 -11.46
N LEU A 10 -1.31 -16.65 -10.26
CA LEU A 10 -0.23 -17.37 -9.58
C LEU A 10 0.17 -18.65 -10.32
N GLU A 11 -0.79 -19.37 -10.89
CA GLU A 11 -0.51 -20.54 -11.75
C GLU A 11 0.33 -20.14 -12.96
N ILE A 12 -0.07 -19.11 -13.67
CA ILE A 12 0.64 -18.59 -14.85
C ILE A 12 2.05 -18.13 -14.47
N LEU A 13 2.21 -17.39 -13.37
CA LEU A 13 3.52 -16.93 -12.91
C LEU A 13 4.46 -18.10 -12.61
N LYS A 14 3.95 -19.15 -11.95
CA LYS A 14 4.74 -20.36 -11.66
C LYS A 14 5.14 -21.12 -12.93
N MET A 15 4.26 -21.14 -13.92
CA MET A 15 4.56 -21.75 -15.22
C MET A 15 5.60 -20.95 -16.00
N CYS A 16 5.48 -19.62 -16.02
CA CYS A 16 6.42 -18.74 -16.73
C CYS A 16 7.79 -18.68 -16.04
N PHE A 17 7.83 -18.83 -14.71
CA PHE A 17 9.04 -18.68 -13.91
C PHE A 17 9.25 -19.87 -12.97
N PRO A 18 9.50 -21.09 -13.50
CA PRO A 18 9.53 -22.31 -12.70
C PRO A 18 10.66 -22.37 -11.67
N LYS A 19 11.72 -21.57 -11.87
CA LYS A 19 12.86 -21.48 -10.95
C LYS A 19 12.72 -20.34 -9.93
N THR A 20 11.64 -19.56 -10.00
CA THR A 20 11.41 -18.42 -9.10
C THR A 20 10.55 -18.83 -7.91
N ARG A 21 10.95 -18.41 -6.73
CA ARG A 21 10.19 -18.62 -5.50
C ARG A 21 9.27 -17.41 -5.27
N PHE A 22 7.98 -17.66 -5.23
CA PHE A 22 6.98 -16.63 -5.03
C PHE A 22 6.45 -16.70 -3.60
N VAL A 23 6.28 -15.53 -3.00
CA VAL A 23 5.55 -15.35 -1.74
C VAL A 23 4.42 -14.37 -2.02
N TRP A 24 3.20 -14.76 -1.71
CA TRP A 24 2.04 -13.87 -1.81
C TRP A 24 1.97 -12.98 -0.57
N ILE A 25 1.96 -11.67 -0.78
CA ILE A 25 1.87 -10.70 0.32
C ILE A 25 0.47 -10.12 0.38
N MET A 26 -0.14 -10.12 1.56
CA MET A 26 -1.45 -9.52 1.79
C MET A 26 -1.56 -8.82 3.14
N GLY A 27 -2.53 -7.92 3.27
CA GLY A 27 -2.89 -7.34 4.55
C GLY A 27 -3.82 -8.26 5.38
N ALA A 28 -3.90 -8.03 6.67
CA ALA A 28 -4.79 -8.77 7.57
C ALA A 28 -6.28 -8.61 7.18
N ASP A 29 -6.66 -7.44 6.66
CA ASP A 29 -7.98 -7.18 6.09
C ASP A 29 -8.33 -8.15 4.96
N ASN A 30 -7.37 -8.42 4.08
CA ASN A 30 -7.54 -9.39 3.00
C ASN A 30 -7.64 -10.82 3.53
N LEU A 31 -6.86 -11.20 4.54
CA LEU A 31 -6.97 -12.51 5.17
C LEU A 31 -8.36 -12.74 5.77
N ALA A 32 -8.97 -11.73 6.39
CA ALA A 32 -10.32 -11.80 6.93
C ALA A 32 -11.39 -12.06 5.84
N GLN A 33 -11.17 -11.55 4.63
CA GLN A 33 -12.12 -11.60 3.53
C GLN A 33 -11.83 -12.69 2.48
N ILE A 34 -10.61 -13.22 2.44
CA ILE A 34 -10.16 -14.11 1.37
C ILE A 34 -11.05 -15.33 1.18
N SER A 35 -11.70 -15.79 2.24
CA SER A 35 -12.65 -16.91 2.15
C SER A 35 -13.89 -16.64 1.30
N ARG A 36 -14.13 -15.37 0.93
CA ARG A 36 -15.19 -14.97 0.00
C ARG A 36 -14.72 -14.95 -1.46
N TRP A 37 -13.42 -15.08 -1.69
CA TRP A 37 -12.85 -15.08 -3.04
C TRP A 37 -13.05 -16.45 -3.68
N GLN A 38 -13.27 -16.46 -4.99
CA GLN A 38 -13.37 -17.72 -5.70
C GLN A 38 -12.05 -18.48 -5.64
N ARG A 39 -12.13 -19.79 -5.41
CA ARG A 39 -10.96 -20.67 -5.36
C ARG A 39 -9.84 -20.22 -4.39
N TRP A 40 -10.23 -19.52 -3.32
CA TRP A 40 -9.27 -18.96 -2.36
C TRP A 40 -8.32 -19.99 -1.74
N THR A 41 -8.77 -21.22 -1.55
CA THR A 41 -7.94 -22.31 -1.06
C THR A 41 -6.77 -22.64 -1.99
N ARG A 42 -6.96 -22.42 -3.31
CA ARG A 42 -5.87 -22.61 -4.28
C ARG A 42 -4.72 -21.64 -4.05
N ILE A 43 -5.00 -20.42 -3.64
CA ILE A 43 -3.97 -19.42 -3.34
C ILE A 43 -3.03 -19.93 -2.25
N PHE A 44 -3.60 -20.48 -1.16
CA PHE A 44 -2.82 -21.07 -0.07
C PHE A 44 -2.01 -22.30 -0.49
N ASN A 45 -2.52 -23.08 -1.42
CA ASN A 45 -1.87 -24.30 -1.89
C ASN A 45 -0.83 -24.07 -3.00
N GLN A 46 -0.79 -22.88 -3.56
CA GLN A 46 0.14 -22.58 -4.67
C GLN A 46 1.44 -21.95 -4.22
N VAL A 47 1.38 -21.02 -3.27
CA VAL A 47 2.53 -20.24 -2.81
C VAL A 47 2.45 -19.99 -1.31
N PRO A 48 3.61 -19.83 -0.63
CA PRO A 48 3.65 -19.33 0.72
C PRO A 48 3.04 -17.92 0.83
N ILE A 49 2.43 -17.61 1.97
CA ILE A 49 1.72 -16.34 2.17
C ILE A 49 2.32 -15.57 3.36
N ALA A 50 2.65 -14.31 3.13
CA ALA A 50 3.03 -13.35 4.17
C ALA A 50 1.86 -12.41 4.44
N VAL A 51 1.30 -12.45 5.64
CA VAL A 51 0.21 -11.57 6.07
C VAL A 51 0.75 -10.49 6.98
N PHE A 52 0.54 -9.24 6.60
CA PHE A 52 0.97 -8.10 7.39
C PHE A 52 -0.22 -7.49 8.14
N ASP A 53 0.01 -7.26 9.41
CA ASP A 53 -0.96 -6.61 10.27
C ASP A 53 -1.15 -5.15 9.88
N ARG A 54 -2.42 -4.76 9.78
CA ARG A 54 -2.85 -3.37 9.74
C ARG A 54 -3.94 -3.24 10.79
N ALA A 55 -3.60 -2.74 11.98
CA ALA A 55 -4.63 -2.53 12.98
C ALA A 55 -5.82 -1.74 12.38
N PRO A 56 -7.06 -2.06 12.70
CA PRO A 56 -7.51 -2.90 13.81
C PRO A 56 -7.86 -4.36 13.46
N TYR A 57 -7.50 -4.85 12.28
CA TYR A 57 -8.03 -6.09 11.70
C TYR A 57 -7.37 -7.40 12.14
N SER A 58 -6.37 -7.35 13.03
CA SER A 58 -5.57 -8.53 13.40
C SER A 58 -6.38 -9.65 14.01
N PHE A 59 -7.28 -9.33 14.94
CA PHE A 59 -8.08 -10.34 15.64
C PHE A 59 -9.09 -11.00 14.69
N ASP A 60 -9.80 -10.22 13.90
CA ASP A 60 -10.79 -10.70 12.94
C ASP A 60 -10.14 -11.59 11.88
N ALA A 61 -8.96 -11.19 11.41
CA ALA A 61 -8.19 -11.96 10.44
C ALA A 61 -7.78 -13.32 10.98
N LEU A 62 -7.23 -13.38 12.20
CA LEU A 62 -6.79 -14.62 12.84
C LEU A 62 -7.96 -15.51 13.28
N ALA A 63 -9.09 -14.92 13.61
CA ALA A 63 -10.33 -15.65 13.92
C ALA A 63 -11.10 -16.08 12.67
N GLY A 64 -10.73 -15.58 11.50
CA GLY A 64 -11.40 -15.78 10.23
C GLY A 64 -11.35 -17.22 9.72
N LYS A 65 -12.26 -17.54 8.79
CA LYS A 65 -12.40 -18.88 8.18
C LYS A 65 -11.10 -19.36 7.54
N ALA A 66 -10.38 -18.49 6.84
CA ALA A 66 -9.15 -18.86 6.17
C ALA A 66 -8.02 -19.22 7.16
N ALA A 67 -7.83 -18.39 8.19
CA ALA A 67 -6.83 -18.66 9.23
C ALA A 67 -7.10 -19.97 9.98
N LYS A 68 -8.37 -20.27 10.26
CA LYS A 68 -8.79 -21.54 10.89
C LYS A 68 -8.55 -22.73 9.96
N ALA A 69 -8.93 -22.63 8.69
CA ALA A 69 -8.78 -23.71 7.72
C ALA A 69 -7.32 -24.10 7.50
N PHE A 70 -6.42 -23.10 7.49
CA PHE A 70 -4.99 -23.30 7.28
C PHE A 70 -4.16 -23.16 8.56
N PHE A 71 -4.76 -23.31 9.73
CA PHE A 71 -4.10 -23.15 11.02
C PHE A 71 -2.83 -24.01 11.17
N ARG A 72 -2.89 -25.26 10.73
CA ARG A 72 -1.76 -26.20 10.79
C ARG A 72 -0.53 -25.74 9.99
N PHE A 73 -0.74 -24.92 8.99
CA PHE A 73 0.30 -24.43 8.08
C PHE A 73 0.84 -23.04 8.49
N LYS A 74 0.35 -22.50 9.61
CA LYS A 74 0.84 -21.25 10.17
C LYS A 74 2.25 -21.45 10.73
N GLN A 75 3.19 -20.69 10.23
CA GLN A 75 4.59 -20.72 10.62
C GLN A 75 4.92 -19.70 11.70
N LYS A 76 5.95 -20.01 12.50
CA LYS A 76 6.48 -19.07 13.50
C LYS A 76 7.27 -17.95 12.81
N ARG A 77 7.19 -16.73 13.35
CA ARG A 77 7.91 -15.58 12.84
C ARG A 77 9.44 -15.76 12.85
N SER A 78 9.97 -16.56 13.75
CA SER A 78 11.41 -16.89 13.79
C SER A 78 11.92 -17.50 12.47
N ASN A 79 11.03 -18.13 11.69
CA ASN A 79 11.36 -18.77 10.43
C ASN A 79 11.06 -17.88 9.21
N ALA A 80 10.91 -16.57 9.42
CA ALA A 80 10.50 -15.64 8.36
C ALA A 80 11.45 -15.63 7.16
N TRP A 81 12.73 -15.79 7.38
CA TRP A 81 13.75 -15.84 6.36
C TRP A 81 13.65 -17.07 5.43
N GLN A 82 13.01 -18.15 5.91
CA GLN A 82 12.78 -19.36 5.14
C GLN A 82 11.45 -19.37 4.38
N LEU A 83 10.58 -18.39 4.58
CA LEU A 83 9.21 -18.45 4.05
C LEU A 83 9.19 -18.68 2.54
N ALA A 84 10.08 -18.04 1.80
CA ALA A 84 10.19 -18.21 0.35
C ALA A 84 10.65 -19.62 -0.08
N ASP A 85 11.31 -20.34 0.81
CA ASP A 85 11.82 -21.70 0.58
C ASP A 85 10.84 -22.79 1.03
N MET A 86 9.77 -22.41 1.73
CA MET A 86 8.77 -23.35 2.20
C MET A 86 7.86 -23.80 1.06
N SER A 87 7.49 -25.05 1.08
CA SER A 87 6.46 -25.57 0.18
C SER A 87 5.09 -25.09 0.65
N ALA A 88 4.23 -24.71 -0.28
CA ALA A 88 2.82 -24.41 0.02
C ALA A 88 2.08 -25.72 0.39
N PRO A 89 1.08 -25.66 1.29
CA PRO A 89 0.62 -24.47 1.99
C PRO A 89 1.53 -24.08 3.17
N ALA A 90 1.93 -22.83 3.25
CA ALA A 90 2.63 -22.24 4.39
C ALA A 90 2.21 -20.78 4.51
N TRP A 91 2.00 -20.29 5.69
CA TRP A 91 1.70 -18.86 5.86
C TRP A 91 2.19 -18.33 7.18
N MET A 92 2.43 -17.03 7.22
CA MET A 92 3.01 -16.35 8.35
C MET A 92 2.32 -15.02 8.60
N PHE A 93 2.13 -14.68 9.87
CA PHE A 93 1.52 -13.43 10.27
C PHE A 93 2.57 -12.51 10.90
N PHE A 94 2.73 -11.33 10.33
CA PHE A 94 3.67 -10.32 10.78
C PHE A 94 2.94 -9.18 11.48
N HIS A 95 3.16 -9.06 12.78
CA HIS A 95 2.73 -7.88 13.52
C HIS A 95 3.67 -6.73 13.18
N THR A 96 3.19 -5.75 12.45
CA THR A 96 3.94 -4.54 12.13
C THR A 96 3.59 -3.44 13.13
N ARG A 97 4.61 -2.70 13.59
CA ARG A 97 4.33 -1.47 14.31
C ARG A 97 3.67 -0.49 13.34
N LEU A 98 2.53 0.06 13.76
CA LEU A 98 1.88 1.11 13.01
C LEU A 98 2.83 2.31 12.88
N HIS A 99 3.22 2.62 11.67
CA HIS A 99 3.84 3.91 11.41
C HIS A 99 2.70 4.95 11.45
N PRO A 100 2.86 6.10 12.15
CA PRO A 100 1.79 7.10 12.29
C PRO A 100 1.39 7.78 10.97
N GLY A 101 2.07 7.50 9.86
CA GLY A 101 1.73 8.03 8.54
C GLY A 101 0.80 7.10 7.77
N SER A 102 -0.38 7.58 7.40
CA SER A 102 -1.23 6.89 6.43
C SER A 102 -0.62 6.97 5.02
N SER A 103 -0.95 6.00 4.15
CA SER A 103 -0.54 6.05 2.75
C SER A 103 -1.02 7.31 2.03
N THR A 104 -2.13 7.89 2.47
CA THR A 104 -2.66 9.17 2.00
C THR A 104 -1.76 10.33 2.37
N GLU A 105 -1.26 10.37 3.62
CA GLU A 105 -0.31 11.40 4.07
C GLU A 105 1.05 11.29 3.37
N ILE A 106 1.53 10.06 3.13
CA ILE A 106 2.78 9.84 2.41
C ILE A 106 2.66 10.31 0.96
N ARG A 107 1.53 10.08 0.29
CA ARG A 107 1.26 10.57 -1.06
C ARG A 107 1.16 12.10 -1.08
N ALA A 108 0.50 12.72 -0.12
CA ALA A 108 0.41 14.18 0.01
C ALA A 108 1.79 14.82 0.22
N ARG A 109 2.68 14.20 1.01
CA ARG A 109 4.06 14.68 1.21
C ARG A 109 4.95 14.51 -0.02
N ARG A 110 4.66 13.56 -0.91
CA ARG A 110 5.39 13.31 -2.16
C ARG A 110 4.84 14.09 -3.36
N ALA A 111 3.71 14.78 -3.21
CA ALA A 111 3.22 15.67 -4.25
C ALA A 111 4.27 16.77 -4.52
N PRO A 112 4.69 17.01 -5.77
CA PRO A 112 5.67 18.04 -6.07
C PRO A 112 5.10 19.37 -5.58
N ARG A 113 5.89 20.06 -4.75
CA ARG A 113 5.61 21.46 -4.42
C ARG A 113 5.69 22.20 -5.76
N ASN A 114 4.55 22.62 -6.25
CA ASN A 114 4.49 23.55 -7.38
C ASN A 114 5.08 24.85 -6.88
N THR A 115 6.39 25.02 -7.06
CA THR A 115 7.06 26.31 -6.96
C THR A 115 6.57 27.12 -8.14
N GLY A 116 5.45 27.79 -7.95
CA GLY A 116 5.01 28.84 -8.83
C GLY A 116 6.08 29.89 -8.87
N ASN A 117 6.90 29.82 -9.89
CA ASN A 117 7.84 30.86 -10.24
C ASN A 117 7.02 32.07 -10.68
N GLY A 118 6.75 32.99 -9.73
CA GLY A 118 6.28 34.33 -10.04
C GLY A 118 7.43 35.11 -10.69
N GLY A 119 7.50 35.04 -12.00
CA GLY A 119 8.39 35.81 -12.79
C GLY A 119 8.22 37.30 -12.53
N GLY A 120 9.25 37.92 -12.03
CA GLY A 120 9.39 39.37 -11.94
C GLY A 120 9.34 40.00 -13.31
N GLY A 121 8.35 40.83 -13.53
CA GLY A 121 8.28 41.76 -14.65
C GLY A 121 8.89 43.11 -14.20
N ASN A 122 10.11 43.33 -14.60
CA ASN A 122 10.78 44.59 -14.53
C ASN A 122 10.17 45.52 -15.58
N GLY A 123 9.72 46.71 -15.18
CA GLY A 123 9.19 47.75 -16.07
C GLY A 123 9.56 49.11 -15.53
N SER A 124 10.72 49.54 -15.95
CA SER A 124 11.24 50.91 -15.78
C SER A 124 10.44 51.93 -16.61
N GLY A 125 10.42 53.14 -16.11
CA GLY A 125 10.20 54.32 -16.96
C GLY A 125 9.11 55.23 -16.46
N GLY A 126 9.50 56.33 -15.92
CA GLY A 126 9.59 57.60 -16.57
C GLY A 126 8.79 58.69 -15.84
N LYS A 127 9.46 59.49 -15.14
CA LYS A 127 9.53 60.96 -15.14
C LYS A 127 8.23 61.78 -15.37
N THR A 128 8.15 62.76 -14.47
CA THR A 128 7.89 64.21 -14.69
C THR A 128 6.46 64.73 -14.57
N GLY A 129 6.46 65.82 -13.79
CA GLY A 129 5.60 66.97 -13.97
C GLY A 129 4.66 67.24 -12.79
N ARG A 130 5.08 67.97 -11.78
CA ARG A 130 5.02 69.42 -11.64
C ARG A 130 3.60 69.99 -11.58
N GLU A 131 3.41 70.59 -10.46
CA GLU A 131 2.77 71.92 -10.23
C GLU A 131 1.24 71.95 -10.04
N THR A 132 1.00 72.47 -8.89
CA THR A 132 0.42 73.75 -8.52
C THR A 132 -1.10 73.81 -8.29
N GLY A 133 -1.33 74.40 -7.15
CA GLY A 133 -2.41 75.36 -6.99
C GLY A 133 -3.70 74.77 -6.46
N GLY A 134 -4.12 75.07 -5.31
CA GLY A 134 -4.51 76.35 -4.88
C GLY A 134 -5.88 76.30 -4.20
N LYS A 135 -5.86 76.72 -2.97
CA LYS A 135 -6.91 77.55 -2.34
C LYS A 135 -8.39 77.15 -2.24
N ARG A 136 -8.72 77.00 -0.97
CA ARG A 136 -9.72 77.82 -0.25
C ARG A 136 -11.21 77.40 -0.26
N ARG A 137 -11.65 77.29 1.02
CA ARG A 137 -12.90 77.82 1.59
C ARG A 137 -14.20 77.17 1.10
N LYS A 138 -14.98 76.75 1.97
CA LYS A 138 -15.59 77.23 3.22
C LYS A 138 -15.99 76.00 4.08
#